data_e44bb8ad352361915e2847f87834a770
#
_entry.id   e44bb8ad352361915e2847f87834a770
#
_cell.length_a   1.000
_cell.length_b   1.000
_cell.length_c   1.000
_cell.angle_alpha   90.00
_cell.angle_beta   90.00
_cell.angle_gamma   90.00
#
_symmetry.space_group_name_H-M   'P 1'
#
loop_
_entity.id
_entity.type
_entity.pdbx_description
1 polymer ?
#
loop_
_entity_poly.entity_id
_entity_poly.type
_entity_poly.pdbx_seq_one_letter_code
_entity_poly.pdbx_strand_id
1 'polypeptide(L)'
;MMIVLLIVGLVIGVPVGYFVAPTKTVEVEVPGETTTVEVPVPALSGTIPIGFIYASTGHVDTTAPAVNIAVEEVNEYVKSLGLDLEFELVEECAESQATIALEKFQSMVARGVKVTGGSNWSSQCKAMKDYADEHHVVVFSDGSTSPVLEIADDYIFRLPVTDATQSEALAPAMWETGVRHLIVVQRADAWGDGCYETIKESFEALGGSVDAHIRYDTEKTEFSAEAAALNDEVVALNSQYGAGTTGIGAWAFDEFTAFYAACSEYPALVDAIWFGSDGYGRDQPLIEEVPDSYKTRFLCMFMGTTKSSRFDALAAEYLTRSGGREITTYRVHAYDIMWILCKAVLEAGVYDGAVVKEVLPTVAEQYFGACGWTKLNEYGDRAESNYELWTIELNATGYPEWMIAATFDSASGALSWFLPIG
;
A
#
# COMPACT_ATOMS: atom_id res chain seq x y z
N MET A 1 26.39 -2.79 38.62
CA MET A 1 25.73 -2.65 37.32
C MET A 1 24.44 -3.47 37.42
N MET A 2 23.33 -2.81 37.53
CA MET A 2 22.03 -3.45 37.74
C MET A 2 21.45 -3.71 36.35
N ILE A 3 21.24 -4.95 35.97
CA ILE A 3 20.56 -5.32 34.72
C ILE A 3 19.06 -5.42 35.08
N VAL A 4 18.24 -4.55 34.50
CA VAL A 4 16.77 -4.60 34.62
C VAL A 4 16.27 -5.37 33.39
N LEU A 5 15.75 -6.58 33.59
CA LEU A 5 15.01 -7.30 32.55
C LEU A 5 13.54 -6.87 32.62
N LEU A 6 13.04 -6.32 31.52
CA LEU A 6 11.66 -5.90 31.41
C LEU A 6 10.85 -7.01 30.79
N ILE A 7 9.92 -7.66 31.54
CA ILE A 7 8.91 -8.55 30.97
C ILE A 7 7.57 -7.83 31.07
N VAL A 8 6.96 -7.53 29.92
CA VAL A 8 5.63 -6.90 29.85
C VAL A 8 4.58 -7.99 29.80
N GLY A 9 3.81 -8.13 30.88
CA GLY A 9 2.61 -8.98 30.90
C GLY A 9 1.36 -8.09 30.94
N LEU A 10 0.47 -8.23 29.98
CA LEU A 10 -0.81 -7.54 29.93
C LEU A 10 -1.86 -8.35 30.69
N VAL A 11 -2.49 -7.80 31.71
CA VAL A 11 -3.67 -8.37 32.37
C VAL A 11 -4.91 -7.64 31.85
N ILE A 12 -5.71 -8.30 31.03
CA ILE A 12 -7.00 -7.80 30.57
C ILE A 12 -8.03 -8.00 31.67
N GLY A 13 -8.47 -6.91 32.29
CA GLY A 13 -9.57 -6.89 33.27
C GLY A 13 -10.91 -6.63 32.61
N VAL A 14 -11.92 -7.42 32.95
CA VAL A 14 -13.33 -7.36 32.52
C VAL A 14 -14.02 -6.08 33.04
N PRO A 15 -14.97 -5.47 32.30
CA PRO A 15 -15.46 -4.11 32.56
C PRO A 15 -16.46 -4.05 33.73
N VAL A 16 -16.06 -3.44 34.80
CA VAL A 16 -17.00 -2.81 35.77
C VAL A 16 -16.43 -1.46 36.15
N GLY A 17 -16.96 -0.42 35.58
CA GLY A 17 -17.08 0.97 35.95
C GLY A 17 -16.08 1.67 36.89
N TYR A 18 -14.82 1.27 36.94
CA TYR A 18 -13.73 2.03 37.56
C TYR A 18 -12.55 2.03 36.62
N PHE A 19 -12.11 3.22 36.22
CA PHE A 19 -10.81 3.40 35.55
C PHE A 19 -9.71 2.98 36.52
N VAL A 20 -9.26 1.74 36.41
CA VAL A 20 -7.98 1.33 37.03
C VAL A 20 -6.91 1.75 36.02
N ALA A 21 -6.04 2.66 36.44
CA ALA A 21 -4.88 3.02 35.61
C ALA A 21 -4.12 1.73 35.23
N PRO A 22 -3.74 1.55 33.94
CA PRO A 22 -2.98 0.39 33.53
C PRO A 22 -1.69 0.33 34.35
N THR A 23 -1.35 -0.86 34.85
CA THR A 23 -0.11 -1.09 35.62
C THR A 23 0.83 -1.94 34.79
N LYS A 24 2.12 -1.55 34.76
CA LYS A 24 3.18 -2.32 34.14
C LYS A 24 3.90 -3.12 35.22
N THR A 25 4.02 -4.43 35.02
CA THR A 25 4.77 -5.29 35.94
C THR A 25 6.27 -5.20 35.60
N VAL A 26 7.07 -4.72 36.52
CA VAL A 26 8.52 -4.63 36.39
C VAL A 26 9.15 -5.64 37.33
N GLU A 27 9.97 -6.56 36.81
CA GLU A 27 10.78 -7.43 37.63
C GLU A 27 12.02 -6.65 38.12
N VAL A 28 12.17 -6.58 39.46
CA VAL A 28 13.32 -5.95 40.11
C VAL A 28 14.13 -7.04 40.76
N GLU A 29 15.37 -7.24 40.27
CA GLU A 29 16.32 -8.12 40.95
C GLU A 29 16.88 -7.39 42.19
N VAL A 30 16.56 -7.94 43.36
CA VAL A 30 17.23 -7.61 44.63
C VAL A 30 18.17 -8.76 44.95
N PRO A 31 19.36 -8.53 45.54
CA PRO A 31 20.30 -9.64 45.83
C PRO A 31 19.62 -10.75 46.64
N GLY A 32 19.29 -11.86 45.96
CA GLY A 32 18.71 -13.07 46.54
C GLY A 32 17.23 -13.35 46.25
N GLU A 33 16.47 -12.41 45.66
CA GLU A 33 15.04 -12.61 45.31
C GLU A 33 14.64 -11.73 44.12
N THR A 34 13.86 -12.30 43.20
CA THR A 34 13.18 -11.53 42.15
C THR A 34 11.80 -11.10 42.65
N THR A 35 11.58 -9.81 42.77
CA THR A 35 10.26 -9.25 43.17
C THR A 35 9.63 -8.56 41.99
N THR A 36 8.33 -8.82 41.78
CA THR A 36 7.51 -8.09 40.78
C THR A 36 6.88 -6.85 41.45
N VAL A 37 7.08 -5.70 40.84
CA VAL A 37 6.48 -4.44 41.30
C VAL A 37 5.53 -3.93 40.23
N GLU A 38 4.25 -3.71 40.58
CA GLU A 38 3.32 -3.01 39.71
C GLU A 38 3.61 -1.50 39.75
N VAL A 39 4.00 -0.95 38.60
CA VAL A 39 4.23 0.48 38.45
C VAL A 39 3.04 1.06 37.69
N PRO A 40 2.37 2.10 38.23
CA PRO A 40 1.32 2.80 37.47
C PRO A 40 1.91 3.34 36.15
N VAL A 41 1.29 3.01 35.03
CA VAL A 41 1.61 3.65 33.77
C VAL A 41 0.90 5.00 33.74
N PRO A 42 1.58 6.11 33.43
CA PRO A 42 0.92 7.40 33.30
C PRO A 42 -0.20 7.28 32.24
N ALA A 43 -1.39 7.72 32.58
CA ALA A 43 -2.48 7.83 31.63
C ALA A 43 -2.04 8.73 30.46
N LEU A 44 -2.46 8.39 29.26
CA LEU A 44 -2.22 9.24 28.07
C LEU A 44 -2.77 10.65 28.32
N SER A 45 -1.94 11.65 28.19
CA SER A 45 -2.32 13.05 28.34
C SER A 45 -1.34 13.97 27.61
N GLY A 46 -1.77 15.20 27.32
CA GLY A 46 -0.97 16.19 26.64
C GLY A 46 -0.79 15.89 25.14
N THR A 47 0.29 16.34 24.57
CA THR A 47 0.54 16.21 23.11
C THR A 47 1.29 14.92 22.80
N ILE A 48 0.72 14.10 21.92
CA ILE A 48 1.27 12.83 21.45
C ILE A 48 1.71 13.00 19.99
N PRO A 49 3.03 12.90 19.68
CA PRO A 49 3.49 13.01 18.30
C PRO A 49 3.11 11.75 17.50
N ILE A 50 2.53 11.93 16.32
CA ILE A 50 2.24 10.86 15.37
C ILE A 50 2.90 11.17 14.04
N GLY A 51 3.68 10.21 13.50
CA GLY A 51 4.46 10.43 12.29
C GLY A 51 3.67 10.19 11.01
N PHE A 52 4.06 10.87 9.93
CA PHE A 52 3.71 10.51 8.55
C PHE A 52 4.89 10.79 7.61
N ILE A 53 5.29 9.79 6.81
CA ILE A 53 6.36 9.92 5.83
C ILE A 53 5.78 9.83 4.43
N TYR A 54 5.83 10.93 3.70
CA TYR A 54 5.45 10.99 2.29
C TYR A 54 6.54 10.38 1.42
N ALA A 55 6.16 9.52 0.46
CA ALA A 55 7.13 8.84 -0.40
C ALA A 55 7.89 9.79 -1.33
N SER A 56 7.23 10.84 -1.83
CA SER A 56 7.81 11.82 -2.74
C SER A 56 7.20 13.21 -2.51
N THR A 57 7.77 14.23 -3.12
CA THR A 57 7.21 15.61 -3.08
C THR A 57 5.82 15.67 -3.71
N GLY A 58 5.56 14.91 -4.79
CA GLY A 58 4.22 14.81 -5.39
C GLY A 58 3.19 14.18 -4.44
N HIS A 59 3.63 13.23 -3.59
CA HIS A 59 2.78 12.66 -2.55
C HIS A 59 2.45 13.65 -1.42
N VAL A 60 3.33 14.60 -1.10
CA VAL A 60 2.99 15.67 -0.15
C VAL A 60 1.73 16.40 -0.63
N ASP A 61 1.73 16.87 -1.86
CA ASP A 61 0.61 17.66 -2.42
C ASP A 61 -0.69 16.87 -2.52
N THR A 62 -0.61 15.57 -2.74
CA THR A 62 -1.78 14.73 -2.99
C THR A 62 -2.25 13.95 -1.76
N THR A 63 -1.39 13.68 -0.78
CA THR A 63 -1.73 12.84 0.40
C THR A 63 -1.94 13.67 1.66
N ALA A 64 -1.22 14.79 1.84
CA ALA A 64 -1.35 15.62 3.02
C ALA A 64 -2.79 16.10 3.31
N PRO A 65 -3.64 16.46 2.32
CA PRO A 65 -5.01 16.80 2.61
C PRO A 65 -5.77 15.69 3.34
N ALA A 66 -5.61 14.42 2.94
CA ALA A 66 -6.28 13.28 3.58
C ALA A 66 -5.75 13.01 5.00
N VAL A 67 -4.43 13.08 5.18
CA VAL A 67 -3.76 12.91 6.49
C VAL A 67 -4.22 13.97 7.48
N ASN A 68 -4.24 15.25 7.06
CA ASN A 68 -4.66 16.36 7.90
C ASN A 68 -6.14 16.25 8.30
N ILE A 69 -7.03 15.88 7.35
CA ILE A 69 -8.45 15.61 7.67
C ILE A 69 -8.54 14.54 8.77
N ALA A 70 -7.81 13.43 8.64
CA ALA A 70 -7.85 12.35 9.61
C ALA A 70 -7.41 12.81 11.00
N VAL A 71 -6.29 13.53 11.11
CA VAL A 71 -5.74 13.98 12.41
C VAL A 71 -6.66 15.02 13.07
N GLU A 72 -7.23 15.95 12.29
CA GLU A 72 -8.22 16.91 12.79
C GLU A 72 -9.46 16.21 13.35
N GLU A 73 -10.04 15.26 12.58
CA GLU A 73 -11.21 14.50 13.03
C GLU A 73 -10.91 13.63 14.26
N VAL A 74 -9.71 13.01 14.33
CA VAL A 74 -9.28 12.26 15.51
C VAL A 74 -9.19 13.16 16.74
N ASN A 75 -8.64 14.36 16.61
CA ASN A 75 -8.54 15.31 17.72
C ASN A 75 -9.93 15.80 18.17
N GLU A 76 -10.85 16.00 17.24
CA GLU A 76 -12.26 16.27 17.60
C GLU A 76 -12.90 15.08 18.33
N TYR A 77 -12.65 13.85 17.88
CA TYR A 77 -13.10 12.64 18.55
C TYR A 77 -12.54 12.53 19.97
N VAL A 78 -11.25 12.70 20.17
CA VAL A 78 -10.57 12.68 21.48
C VAL A 78 -11.17 13.72 22.42
N LYS A 79 -11.37 14.94 21.92
CA LYS A 79 -12.04 16.02 22.68
C LYS A 79 -13.48 15.66 23.05
N SER A 80 -14.22 14.98 22.17
CA SER A 80 -15.60 14.53 22.45
C SER A 80 -15.68 13.49 23.56
N LEU A 81 -14.59 12.71 23.75
CA LEU A 81 -14.44 11.76 24.86
C LEU A 81 -14.06 12.43 26.18
N GLY A 82 -13.79 13.74 26.19
CA GLY A 82 -13.34 14.47 27.37
C GLY A 82 -11.91 14.17 27.81
N LEU A 83 -11.07 13.65 26.93
CA LEU A 83 -9.66 13.36 27.20
C LEU A 83 -8.81 14.63 27.08
N ASP A 84 -7.87 14.80 28.01
CA ASP A 84 -6.84 15.86 27.96
C ASP A 84 -5.64 15.39 27.14
N LEU A 85 -5.88 15.19 25.84
CA LEU A 85 -4.96 14.59 24.89
C LEU A 85 -5.14 15.24 23.52
N GLU A 86 -4.04 15.47 22.80
CA GLU A 86 -4.02 15.93 21.41
C GLU A 86 -2.95 15.17 20.62
N PHE A 87 -3.27 14.70 19.42
CA PHE A 87 -2.30 14.15 18.47
C PHE A 87 -1.69 15.28 17.63
N GLU A 88 -0.37 15.37 17.64
CA GLU A 88 0.40 16.32 16.83
C GLU A 88 1.06 15.58 15.66
N LEU A 89 0.74 16.01 14.42
CA LEU A 89 1.30 15.40 13.23
C LEU A 89 2.76 15.86 13.03
N VAL A 90 3.66 14.87 12.86
CA VAL A 90 5.06 15.06 12.54
C VAL A 90 5.31 14.54 11.14
N GLU A 91 5.52 15.45 10.18
CA GLU A 91 5.59 15.13 8.76
C GLU A 91 7.03 15.15 8.25
N GLU A 92 7.37 14.20 7.38
CA GLU A 92 8.64 14.15 6.65
C GLU A 92 8.40 13.66 5.22
N CYS A 93 9.33 13.96 4.31
CA CYS A 93 9.29 13.51 2.92
C CYS A 93 10.55 12.70 2.57
N ALA A 94 10.36 11.54 1.97
CA ALA A 94 11.43 10.62 1.57
C ALA A 94 12.03 10.95 0.19
N GLU A 95 11.53 11.98 -0.51
CA GLU A 95 12.08 12.49 -1.78
C GLU A 95 12.31 11.39 -2.83
N SER A 96 11.43 10.40 -2.88
CA SER A 96 11.52 9.20 -3.74
C SER A 96 12.69 8.26 -3.44
N GLN A 97 13.41 8.44 -2.32
CA GLN A 97 14.62 7.69 -2.00
C GLN A 97 14.47 6.87 -0.72
N ALA A 98 14.85 5.59 -0.79
CA ALA A 98 14.80 4.68 0.36
C ALA A 98 15.76 5.08 1.49
N THR A 99 16.94 5.61 1.16
CA THR A 99 17.92 6.10 2.13
C THR A 99 17.43 7.32 2.87
N ILE A 100 16.78 8.26 2.17
CA ILE A 100 16.19 9.46 2.78
C ILE A 100 15.00 9.06 3.67
N ALA A 101 14.18 8.08 3.26
CA ALA A 101 13.10 7.55 4.09
C ALA A 101 13.64 7.09 5.46
N LEU A 102 14.74 6.31 5.48
CA LEU A 102 15.37 5.85 6.72
C LEU A 102 15.90 7.03 7.56
N GLU A 103 16.60 7.99 6.96
CA GLU A 103 17.12 9.17 7.67
C GLU A 103 15.99 9.99 8.32
N LYS A 104 14.90 10.21 7.58
CA LYS A 104 13.71 10.93 8.06
C LYS A 104 13.01 10.18 9.19
N PHE A 105 12.87 8.86 9.04
CA PHE A 105 12.31 7.99 10.08
C PHE A 105 13.14 8.03 11.37
N GLN A 106 14.47 7.93 11.28
CA GLN A 106 15.36 8.04 12.43
C GLN A 106 15.21 9.40 13.12
N SER A 107 15.09 10.48 12.36
CA SER A 107 14.82 11.81 12.89
C SER A 107 13.50 11.89 13.65
N MET A 108 12.43 11.29 13.14
CA MET A 108 11.14 11.22 13.83
C MET A 108 11.23 10.44 15.14
N VAL A 109 11.86 9.28 15.13
CA VAL A 109 12.07 8.45 16.33
C VAL A 109 12.86 9.20 17.38
N ALA A 110 13.90 9.95 16.99
CA ALA A 110 14.67 10.79 17.90
C ALA A 110 13.84 11.93 18.52
N ARG A 111 12.77 12.37 17.85
CA ARG A 111 11.77 13.34 18.37
C ARG A 111 10.68 12.69 19.21
N GLY A 112 10.75 11.37 19.46
CA GLY A 112 9.83 10.64 20.32
C GLY A 112 8.66 10.00 19.60
N VAL A 113 8.61 9.98 18.26
CA VAL A 113 7.59 9.28 17.50
C VAL A 113 7.69 7.77 17.74
N LYS A 114 6.56 7.12 18.09
CA LYS A 114 6.44 5.67 18.34
C LYS A 114 5.55 4.97 17.33
N VAL A 115 4.74 5.73 16.58
CA VAL A 115 3.89 5.23 15.50
C VAL A 115 3.95 6.19 14.34
N THR A 116 4.06 5.69 13.12
CA THR A 116 4.09 6.50 11.92
C THR A 116 3.28 5.85 10.80
N GLY A 117 2.54 6.66 10.06
CA GLY A 117 1.91 6.30 8.81
C GLY A 117 2.78 6.64 7.62
N GLY A 118 2.36 6.22 6.42
CA GLY A 118 3.01 6.59 5.18
C GLY A 118 4.03 5.57 4.67
N SER A 119 5.08 6.07 4.01
CA SER A 119 6.06 5.21 3.32
C SER A 119 5.40 4.33 2.26
N ASN A 120 4.74 5.00 1.35
CA ASN A 120 3.95 4.38 0.29
C ASN A 120 4.74 3.38 -0.56
N TRP A 121 6.04 3.58 -0.79
CA TRP A 121 6.86 2.69 -1.62
C TRP A 121 7.52 1.58 -0.82
N SER A 122 7.47 0.35 -1.35
CA SER A 122 7.99 -0.84 -0.68
C SER A 122 9.50 -0.79 -0.40
N SER A 123 10.28 -0.13 -1.28
CA SER A 123 11.71 0.10 -1.05
C SER A 123 11.98 0.97 0.18
N GLN A 124 11.11 1.95 0.46
CA GLN A 124 11.19 2.83 1.63
C GLN A 124 10.83 2.06 2.91
N CYS A 125 9.72 1.31 2.91
CA CYS A 125 9.36 0.43 4.03
C CYS A 125 10.47 -0.56 4.35
N LYS A 126 11.03 -1.20 3.31
CA LYS A 126 12.13 -2.15 3.47
C LYS A 126 13.36 -1.51 4.12
N ALA A 127 13.70 -0.28 3.74
CA ALA A 127 14.86 0.43 4.31
C ALA A 127 14.65 0.77 5.80
N MET A 128 13.41 1.04 6.21
CA MET A 128 13.09 1.41 7.61
C MET A 128 12.89 0.21 8.53
N LYS A 129 12.58 -0.97 7.97
CA LYS A 129 12.14 -2.15 8.73
C LYS A 129 13.05 -2.51 9.92
N ASP A 130 14.34 -2.74 9.66
CA ASP A 130 15.25 -3.20 10.71
C ASP A 130 15.37 -2.17 11.86
N TYR A 131 15.32 -0.88 11.52
CA TYR A 131 15.33 0.19 12.51
C TYR A 131 14.00 0.28 13.28
N ALA A 132 12.88 0.05 12.62
CA ALA A 132 11.56 -0.01 13.25
C ALA A 132 11.50 -1.15 14.28
N ASP A 133 11.98 -2.34 13.90
CA ASP A 133 12.05 -3.52 14.77
C ASP A 133 12.96 -3.28 15.99
N GLU A 134 14.16 -2.74 15.77
CA GLU A 134 15.12 -2.48 16.84
C GLU A 134 14.63 -1.45 17.86
N HIS A 135 13.90 -0.42 17.39
CA HIS A 135 13.44 0.70 18.23
C HIS A 135 11.97 0.60 18.65
N HIS A 136 11.30 -0.51 18.28
CA HIS A 136 9.89 -0.76 18.57
C HIS A 136 8.99 0.40 18.13
N VAL A 137 9.09 0.79 16.86
CA VAL A 137 8.30 1.86 16.27
C VAL A 137 7.40 1.30 15.17
N VAL A 138 6.11 1.43 15.34
CA VAL A 138 5.12 0.96 14.35
C VAL A 138 5.18 1.83 13.10
N VAL A 139 5.28 1.18 11.94
CA VAL A 139 5.12 1.78 10.62
C VAL A 139 3.89 1.19 9.98
N PHE A 140 2.91 2.01 9.62
CA PHE A 140 1.71 1.57 8.91
C PHE A 140 1.66 2.19 7.52
N SER A 141 2.00 1.42 6.51
CA SER A 141 2.08 1.90 5.14
C SER A 141 0.71 2.03 4.48
N ASP A 142 0.52 3.13 3.75
CA ASP A 142 -0.66 3.43 2.95
C ASP A 142 -0.61 2.87 1.53
N GLY A 143 0.57 2.39 1.05
CA GLY A 143 0.73 2.00 -0.34
C GLY A 143 1.74 0.88 -0.65
N SER A 144 2.54 0.41 0.33
CA SER A 144 3.48 -0.68 0.08
C SER A 144 2.78 -2.02 -0.09
N THR A 145 2.98 -2.68 -1.22
CA THR A 145 2.29 -3.93 -1.62
C THR A 145 3.23 -5.12 -1.88
N SER A 146 4.56 -4.90 -1.93
CA SER A 146 5.52 -5.94 -2.28
C SER A 146 5.46 -7.16 -1.36
N PRO A 147 5.37 -8.40 -1.89
CA PRO A 147 5.38 -9.63 -1.11
C PRO A 147 6.66 -9.86 -0.30
N VAL A 148 7.77 -9.22 -0.65
CA VAL A 148 9.03 -9.33 0.11
C VAL A 148 8.93 -8.76 1.53
N LEU A 149 7.85 -8.05 1.84
CA LEU A 149 7.54 -7.50 3.16
C LEU A 149 6.42 -8.26 3.89
N GLU A 150 6.00 -9.42 3.42
CA GLU A 150 5.13 -10.35 4.15
C GLU A 150 5.94 -11.06 5.23
N ILE A 151 6.27 -10.34 6.29
CA ILE A 151 7.13 -10.81 7.39
C ILE A 151 6.32 -10.78 8.69
N ALA A 152 6.09 -11.95 9.26
CA ALA A 152 5.34 -12.05 10.51
C ALA A 152 6.13 -11.44 11.68
N ASP A 153 5.40 -10.82 12.60
CA ASP A 153 5.91 -10.33 13.88
C ASP A 153 6.93 -9.19 13.80
N ASP A 154 7.01 -8.49 12.66
CA ASP A 154 7.78 -7.25 12.55
C ASP A 154 6.97 -6.00 12.98
N TYR A 155 7.49 -4.81 12.78
CA TYR A 155 6.83 -3.54 13.10
C TYR A 155 6.28 -2.82 11.85
N ILE A 156 6.23 -3.51 10.70
CA ILE A 156 5.65 -2.98 9.45
C ILE A 156 4.25 -3.54 9.27
N PHE A 157 3.28 -2.65 9.21
CA PHE A 157 1.89 -2.95 8.88
C PHE A 157 1.53 -2.30 7.55
N ARG A 158 0.59 -2.89 6.78
CA ARG A 158 0.21 -2.36 5.47
C ARG A 158 -1.30 -2.45 5.27
N LEU A 159 -1.90 -1.32 4.87
CA LEU A 159 -3.34 -1.28 4.61
C LEU A 159 -3.72 -1.69 3.19
N PRO A 160 -2.93 -1.49 2.13
CA PRO A 160 -3.17 -2.20 0.88
C PRO A 160 -2.94 -3.70 1.04
N VAL A 161 -3.66 -4.52 0.27
CA VAL A 161 -3.34 -5.94 0.10
C VAL A 161 -2.08 -6.10 -0.72
N THR A 162 -1.41 -7.24 -0.58
CA THR A 162 -0.13 -7.47 -1.24
C THR A 162 -0.27 -7.86 -2.71
N ASP A 163 0.82 -7.71 -3.47
CA ASP A 163 0.86 -8.08 -4.90
C ASP A 163 0.76 -9.59 -5.13
N ALA A 164 0.94 -10.42 -4.10
CA ALA A 164 0.62 -11.84 -4.19
C ALA A 164 -0.87 -12.03 -4.51
N THR A 165 -1.76 -11.37 -3.75
CA THR A 165 -3.20 -11.38 -4.01
C THR A 165 -3.56 -10.71 -5.35
N GLN A 166 -2.85 -9.64 -5.73
CA GLN A 166 -3.01 -9.01 -7.04
C GLN A 166 -2.67 -10.00 -8.18
N SER A 167 -1.59 -10.75 -8.04
CA SER A 167 -1.17 -11.74 -9.02
C SER A 167 -2.13 -12.93 -9.15
N GLU A 168 -2.72 -13.36 -8.03
CA GLU A 168 -3.80 -14.37 -8.01
C GLU A 168 -5.04 -13.93 -8.78
N ALA A 169 -5.34 -12.63 -8.80
CA ALA A 169 -6.44 -12.05 -9.57
C ALA A 169 -6.07 -11.83 -11.05
N LEU A 170 -4.84 -11.39 -11.33
CA LEU A 170 -4.39 -11.01 -12.68
C LEU A 170 -4.08 -12.23 -13.55
N ALA A 171 -3.49 -13.29 -12.99
CA ALA A 171 -3.14 -14.49 -13.75
C ALA A 171 -4.36 -15.20 -14.39
N PRO A 172 -5.51 -15.40 -13.70
CA PRO A 172 -6.75 -15.85 -14.34
C PRO A 172 -7.24 -14.92 -15.47
N ALA A 173 -7.16 -13.60 -15.29
CA ALA A 173 -7.54 -12.66 -16.33
C ALA A 173 -6.65 -12.81 -17.57
N MET A 174 -5.32 -12.97 -17.41
CA MET A 174 -4.41 -13.29 -18.50
C MET A 174 -4.82 -14.57 -19.21
N TRP A 175 -5.13 -15.62 -18.46
CA TRP A 175 -5.52 -16.91 -19.00
C TRP A 175 -6.83 -16.85 -19.78
N GLU A 176 -7.85 -16.16 -19.25
CA GLU A 176 -9.16 -16.02 -19.90
C GLU A 176 -9.10 -15.19 -21.18
N THR A 177 -8.16 -14.23 -21.28
CA THR A 177 -7.92 -13.48 -22.54
C THR A 177 -7.19 -14.28 -23.62
N GLY A 178 -6.82 -15.53 -23.35
CA GLY A 178 -6.14 -16.41 -24.30
C GLY A 178 -4.60 -16.35 -24.25
N VAL A 179 -4.03 -15.51 -23.38
CA VAL A 179 -2.56 -15.43 -23.20
C VAL A 179 -2.03 -16.72 -22.60
N ARG A 180 -0.91 -17.20 -23.16
CA ARG A 180 -0.21 -18.40 -22.71
C ARG A 180 1.29 -18.16 -22.55
N HIS A 181 1.80 -17.10 -23.19
CA HIS A 181 3.19 -16.67 -23.22
C HIS A 181 3.24 -15.23 -22.70
N LEU A 182 3.93 -15.00 -21.59
CA LEU A 182 4.05 -13.70 -20.95
C LEU A 182 5.47 -13.17 -21.06
N ILE A 183 5.60 -11.91 -21.46
CA ILE A 183 6.83 -11.14 -21.34
C ILE A 183 6.63 -10.17 -20.19
N VAL A 184 7.52 -10.17 -19.21
CA VAL A 184 7.46 -9.26 -18.08
C VAL A 184 8.44 -8.12 -18.24
N VAL A 185 7.96 -6.89 -18.10
CA VAL A 185 8.77 -5.67 -18.03
C VAL A 185 8.56 -5.04 -16.65
N GLN A 186 9.64 -4.76 -15.94
CA GLN A 186 9.53 -4.19 -14.59
C GLN A 186 10.65 -3.24 -14.22
N ARG A 187 10.34 -2.36 -13.31
CA ARG A 187 11.32 -1.52 -12.60
C ARG A 187 12.21 -2.35 -11.68
N ALA A 188 13.49 -1.95 -11.56
CA ALA A 188 14.51 -2.67 -10.83
C ALA A 188 14.55 -2.31 -9.34
N ASP A 189 13.46 -2.58 -8.61
CA ASP A 189 13.37 -2.35 -7.16
C ASP A 189 12.65 -3.50 -6.44
N ALA A 190 12.54 -3.39 -5.11
CA ALA A 190 11.93 -4.43 -4.28
C ALA A 190 10.45 -4.69 -4.61
N TRP A 191 9.73 -3.69 -5.12
CA TRP A 191 8.35 -3.86 -5.54
C TRP A 191 8.26 -4.62 -6.87
N GLY A 192 8.95 -4.15 -7.91
CA GLY A 192 8.96 -4.81 -9.20
C GLY A 192 9.46 -6.25 -9.14
N ASP A 193 10.52 -6.50 -8.35
CA ASP A 193 11.06 -7.86 -8.16
C ASP A 193 10.01 -8.79 -7.50
N GLY A 194 9.30 -8.31 -6.47
CA GLY A 194 8.23 -9.08 -5.83
C GLY A 194 7.06 -9.37 -6.77
N CYS A 195 6.61 -8.38 -7.54
CA CYS A 195 5.55 -8.55 -8.54
C CYS A 195 5.92 -9.59 -9.61
N TYR A 196 7.18 -9.56 -10.08
CA TYR A 196 7.68 -10.54 -11.06
C TYR A 196 7.59 -11.97 -10.51
N GLU A 197 8.08 -12.22 -9.32
CA GLU A 197 8.07 -13.56 -8.73
C GLU A 197 6.64 -14.09 -8.55
N THR A 198 5.73 -13.25 -8.02
CA THR A 198 4.35 -13.69 -7.76
C THR A 198 3.53 -13.89 -9.03
N ILE A 199 3.67 -13.01 -10.05
CA ILE A 199 2.93 -13.22 -11.31
C ILE A 199 3.46 -14.41 -12.08
N LYS A 200 4.77 -14.65 -12.05
CA LYS A 200 5.37 -15.83 -12.66
C LYS A 200 4.82 -17.09 -12.02
N GLU A 201 4.85 -17.20 -10.69
CA GLU A 201 4.33 -18.36 -9.98
C GLU A 201 2.84 -18.58 -10.29
N SER A 202 2.01 -17.54 -10.16
CA SER A 202 0.56 -17.63 -10.40
C SER A 202 0.22 -17.99 -11.85
N PHE A 203 0.92 -17.41 -12.82
CA PHE A 203 0.64 -17.66 -14.24
C PHE A 203 1.15 -19.04 -14.69
N GLU A 204 2.32 -19.47 -14.23
CA GLU A 204 2.87 -20.81 -14.53
C GLU A 204 2.04 -21.92 -13.86
N ALA A 205 1.43 -21.65 -12.68
CA ALA A 205 0.50 -22.60 -12.05
C ALA A 205 -0.75 -22.87 -12.88
N LEU A 206 -1.18 -21.94 -13.75
CA LEU A 206 -2.26 -22.14 -14.72
C LEU A 206 -1.82 -22.85 -16.00
N GLY A 207 -0.53 -23.11 -16.17
CA GLY A 207 0.06 -23.73 -17.37
C GLY A 207 0.57 -22.73 -18.42
N GLY A 208 0.66 -21.45 -18.09
CA GLY A 208 1.33 -20.42 -18.88
C GLY A 208 2.86 -20.51 -18.77
N SER A 209 3.55 -19.65 -19.49
CA SER A 209 5.01 -19.48 -19.39
C SER A 209 5.37 -18.00 -19.33
N VAL A 210 6.41 -17.67 -18.56
CA VAL A 210 7.08 -16.38 -18.63
C VAL A 210 8.34 -16.55 -19.47
N ASP A 211 8.26 -16.12 -20.73
CA ASP A 211 9.26 -16.44 -21.76
C ASP A 211 10.40 -15.42 -21.82
N ALA A 212 10.15 -14.17 -21.39
CA ALA A 212 11.16 -13.13 -21.31
C ALA A 212 10.93 -12.19 -20.13
N HIS A 213 12.02 -11.59 -19.64
CA HIS A 213 12.03 -10.68 -18.51
C HIS A 213 12.95 -9.49 -18.78
N ILE A 214 12.39 -8.29 -18.82
CA ILE A 214 13.09 -7.02 -19.02
C ILE A 214 13.03 -6.22 -17.72
N ARG A 215 14.18 -6.01 -17.10
CA ARG A 215 14.31 -5.29 -15.83
C ARG A 215 15.07 -3.99 -16.06
N TYR A 216 14.42 -2.82 -15.88
CA TYR A 216 15.01 -1.51 -16.14
C TYR A 216 15.33 -0.74 -14.86
N ASP A 217 16.32 0.16 -14.95
CA ASP A 217 16.75 1.02 -13.85
C ASP A 217 15.68 2.06 -13.51
N THR A 218 15.35 2.25 -12.24
CA THR A 218 14.31 3.15 -11.74
C THR A 218 14.59 4.64 -11.99
N GLU A 219 15.86 5.02 -12.21
CA GLU A 219 16.24 6.40 -12.53
C GLU A 219 16.17 6.69 -14.05
N LYS A 220 15.73 5.69 -14.83
CA LYS A 220 15.67 5.81 -16.29
C LYS A 220 14.49 6.66 -16.73
N THR A 221 14.73 7.52 -17.71
CA THR A 221 13.73 8.43 -18.31
C THR A 221 13.56 8.26 -19.82
N GLU A 222 14.37 7.38 -20.45
CA GLU A 222 14.36 7.09 -21.88
C GLU A 222 14.35 5.57 -22.08
N PHE A 223 13.44 5.04 -22.91
CA PHE A 223 13.11 3.63 -22.96
C PHE A 223 13.15 3.01 -24.37
N SER A 224 13.75 3.66 -25.36
CA SER A 224 13.81 3.14 -26.75
C SER A 224 14.48 1.78 -26.83
N ALA A 225 15.50 1.51 -26.01
CA ALA A 225 16.20 0.24 -26.00
C ALA A 225 15.33 -0.90 -25.44
N GLU A 226 14.59 -0.65 -24.36
CA GLU A 226 13.67 -1.61 -23.75
C GLU A 226 12.47 -1.86 -24.67
N ALA A 227 11.92 -0.81 -25.30
CA ALA A 227 10.84 -0.94 -26.27
C ALA A 227 11.25 -1.79 -27.48
N ALA A 228 12.46 -1.57 -28.01
CA ALA A 228 13.00 -2.39 -29.11
C ALA A 228 13.18 -3.85 -28.68
N ALA A 229 13.77 -4.11 -27.51
CA ALA A 229 13.96 -5.46 -26.99
C ALA A 229 12.61 -6.17 -26.78
N LEU A 230 11.63 -5.46 -26.18
CA LEU A 230 10.28 -5.98 -25.99
C LEU A 230 9.59 -6.32 -27.30
N ASN A 231 9.72 -5.45 -28.33
CA ASN A 231 9.19 -5.71 -29.66
C ASN A 231 9.78 -6.98 -30.27
N ASP A 232 11.09 -7.16 -30.19
CA ASP A 232 11.78 -8.34 -30.76
C ASP A 232 11.27 -9.63 -30.10
N GLU A 233 11.06 -9.65 -28.77
CA GLU A 233 10.49 -10.78 -28.03
C GLU A 233 9.04 -11.05 -28.44
N VAL A 234 8.18 -10.02 -28.52
CA VAL A 234 6.77 -10.18 -28.94
C VAL A 234 6.69 -10.73 -30.36
N VAL A 235 7.49 -10.20 -31.30
CA VAL A 235 7.53 -10.67 -32.70
C VAL A 235 8.00 -12.13 -32.76
N ALA A 236 9.02 -12.51 -31.99
CA ALA A 236 9.52 -13.88 -31.94
C ALA A 236 8.47 -14.87 -31.43
N LEU A 237 7.82 -14.56 -30.30
CA LEU A 237 6.78 -15.41 -29.72
C LEU A 237 5.54 -15.49 -30.60
N ASN A 238 5.08 -14.39 -31.19
CA ASN A 238 3.97 -14.38 -32.14
C ASN A 238 4.25 -15.21 -33.38
N SER A 239 5.51 -15.21 -33.87
CA SER A 239 5.95 -16.06 -35.00
C SER A 239 5.94 -17.55 -34.63
N GLN A 240 6.28 -17.88 -33.40
CA GLN A 240 6.39 -19.26 -32.95
C GLN A 240 5.04 -19.87 -32.54
N TYR A 241 4.18 -19.12 -31.83
CA TYR A 241 2.98 -19.63 -31.17
C TYR A 241 1.69 -19.05 -31.75
N GLY A 242 1.76 -18.03 -32.57
CA GLY A 242 0.63 -17.33 -33.18
C GLY A 242 0.27 -16.04 -32.41
N ALA A 243 -0.19 -15.05 -33.19
CA ALA A 243 -0.66 -13.79 -32.61
C ALA A 243 -1.85 -14.02 -31.67
N GLY A 244 -1.91 -13.26 -30.57
CA GLY A 244 -2.99 -13.34 -29.56
C GLY A 244 -2.70 -14.33 -28.42
N THR A 245 -1.61 -15.10 -28.45
CA THR A 245 -1.20 -15.95 -27.33
C THR A 245 -0.12 -15.32 -26.44
N THR A 246 0.48 -14.21 -26.91
CA THR A 246 1.51 -13.47 -26.19
C THR A 246 0.88 -12.27 -25.50
N GLY A 247 1.18 -12.10 -24.21
CA GLY A 247 0.83 -10.94 -23.42
C GLY A 247 2.05 -10.23 -22.86
N ILE A 248 1.91 -8.97 -22.50
CA ILE A 248 2.94 -8.15 -21.86
C ILE A 248 2.46 -7.81 -20.47
N GLY A 249 3.24 -8.18 -19.45
CA GLY A 249 3.03 -7.75 -18.08
C GLY A 249 3.97 -6.59 -17.75
N ALA A 250 3.47 -5.44 -17.35
CA ALA A 250 4.25 -4.26 -17.04
C ALA A 250 4.05 -3.81 -15.60
N TRP A 251 5.14 -3.76 -14.83
CA TRP A 251 5.18 -3.24 -13.46
C TRP A 251 6.06 -2.00 -13.40
N ALA A 252 5.41 -0.86 -13.41
CA ALA A 252 6.00 0.48 -13.47
C ALA A 252 5.20 1.46 -12.59
N PHE A 253 5.75 2.64 -12.37
CA PHE A 253 5.04 3.79 -11.78
C PHE A 253 4.82 4.86 -12.86
N ASP A 254 4.93 6.14 -12.50
CA ASP A 254 4.68 7.28 -13.39
C ASP A 254 5.52 7.23 -14.69
N GLU A 255 6.69 6.56 -14.67
CA GLU A 255 7.56 6.38 -15.84
C GLU A 255 6.94 5.50 -16.93
N PHE A 256 5.84 4.77 -16.64
CA PHE A 256 5.14 3.96 -17.62
C PHE A 256 4.68 4.77 -18.83
N THR A 257 4.25 6.00 -18.63
CA THR A 257 3.84 6.88 -19.74
C THR A 257 4.96 7.07 -20.77
N ALA A 258 6.18 7.37 -20.33
CA ALA A 258 7.34 7.51 -21.22
C ALA A 258 7.76 6.16 -21.83
N PHE A 259 7.69 5.08 -21.06
CA PHE A 259 7.97 3.73 -21.55
C PHE A 259 6.98 3.32 -22.65
N TYR A 260 5.67 3.50 -22.39
CA TYR A 260 4.65 3.13 -23.38
C TYR A 260 4.68 4.05 -24.60
N ALA A 261 5.02 5.32 -24.45
CA ALA A 261 5.22 6.22 -25.60
C ALA A 261 6.28 5.67 -26.57
N ALA A 262 7.41 5.16 -26.04
CA ALA A 262 8.42 4.49 -26.88
C ALA A 262 7.90 3.17 -27.49
N CYS A 263 7.08 2.41 -26.76
CA CYS A 263 6.48 1.17 -27.25
C CYS A 263 5.43 1.41 -28.35
N SER A 264 4.70 2.52 -28.31
CA SER A 264 3.63 2.85 -29.27
C SER A 264 4.12 3.04 -30.71
N GLU A 265 5.43 3.20 -30.91
CA GLU A 265 6.07 3.23 -32.23
C GLU A 265 6.12 1.84 -32.91
N TYR A 266 5.84 0.76 -32.16
CA TYR A 266 5.91 -0.62 -32.66
C TYR A 266 4.52 -1.22 -32.78
N PRO A 267 4.01 -1.51 -34.01
CA PRO A 267 2.68 -2.07 -34.19
C PRO A 267 2.44 -3.38 -33.44
N ALA A 268 3.46 -4.26 -33.31
CA ALA A 268 3.32 -5.51 -32.57
C ALA A 268 3.08 -5.30 -31.07
N LEU A 269 3.57 -4.21 -30.48
CA LEU A 269 3.35 -3.83 -29.11
C LEU A 269 1.98 -3.18 -28.91
N VAL A 270 1.52 -2.39 -29.89
CA VAL A 270 0.17 -1.79 -29.89
C VAL A 270 -0.91 -2.86 -30.00
N ASP A 271 -0.68 -3.88 -30.84
CA ASP A 271 -1.63 -4.98 -31.06
C ASP A 271 -1.63 -6.02 -29.92
N ALA A 272 -0.60 -6.02 -29.05
CA ALA A 272 -0.52 -6.92 -27.91
C ALA A 272 -1.52 -6.55 -26.81
N ILE A 273 -1.85 -7.53 -25.96
CA ILE A 273 -2.58 -7.25 -24.72
C ILE A 273 -1.59 -6.99 -23.59
N TRP A 274 -1.83 -5.89 -22.86
CA TRP A 274 -1.00 -5.44 -21.76
C TRP A 274 -1.70 -5.63 -20.44
N PHE A 275 -0.98 -6.18 -19.49
CA PHE A 275 -1.42 -6.35 -18.10
C PHE A 275 -0.57 -5.47 -17.21
N GLY A 276 -1.22 -4.74 -16.34
CA GLY A 276 -0.55 -3.82 -15.45
C GLY A 276 -1.05 -3.91 -14.03
N SER A 277 -0.36 -3.18 -13.18
CA SER A 277 -0.65 -3.07 -11.76
C SER A 277 -1.28 -1.72 -11.41
N ASP A 278 -1.55 -1.56 -10.15
CA ASP A 278 -1.93 -0.33 -9.47
C ASP A 278 -0.86 0.78 -9.54
N GLY A 279 0.37 0.44 -9.95
CA GLY A 279 1.47 1.40 -10.07
C GLY A 279 1.24 2.50 -11.11
N TYR A 280 0.50 2.20 -12.19
CA TYR A 280 0.13 3.17 -13.23
C TYR A 280 -1.33 3.03 -13.71
N GLY A 281 -2.06 2.07 -13.19
CA GLY A 281 -3.48 1.92 -13.49
C GLY A 281 -4.24 3.20 -13.14
N ARG A 282 -5.10 3.68 -14.08
CA ARG A 282 -5.85 4.93 -13.98
C ARG A 282 -4.98 6.21 -14.09
N ASP A 283 -3.75 6.08 -14.59
CA ASP A 283 -2.88 7.24 -14.74
C ASP A 283 -3.37 8.15 -15.87
N GLN A 284 -3.65 9.40 -15.52
CA GLN A 284 -4.19 10.39 -16.46
C GLN A 284 -3.14 10.86 -17.50
N PRO A 285 -1.87 11.04 -17.14
CA PRO A 285 -0.80 11.36 -18.09
C PRO A 285 -0.71 10.38 -19.27
N LEU A 286 -0.94 9.09 -19.05
CA LEU A 286 -0.93 8.10 -20.14
C LEU A 286 -1.94 8.44 -21.25
N ILE A 287 -3.14 8.88 -20.87
CA ILE A 287 -4.19 9.27 -21.83
C ILE A 287 -3.85 10.63 -22.49
N GLU A 288 -3.34 11.58 -21.72
CA GLU A 288 -3.06 12.94 -22.19
C GLU A 288 -1.84 13.00 -23.12
N GLU A 289 -0.76 12.27 -22.79
CA GLU A 289 0.50 12.28 -23.53
C GLU A 289 0.52 11.28 -24.69
N VAL A 290 -0.22 10.16 -24.56
CA VAL A 290 -0.36 9.14 -25.58
C VAL A 290 -1.85 8.94 -25.94
N PRO A 291 -2.48 9.88 -26.66
CA PRO A 291 -3.91 9.86 -26.94
C PRO A 291 -4.40 8.62 -27.68
N ASP A 292 -3.50 7.94 -28.42
CA ASP A 292 -3.79 6.70 -29.13
C ASP A 292 -3.70 5.44 -28.25
N SER A 293 -3.45 5.58 -26.94
CA SER A 293 -3.34 4.47 -25.98
C SER A 293 -4.57 3.56 -25.95
N TYR A 294 -5.76 4.09 -26.28
CA TYR A 294 -7.00 3.29 -26.39
C TYR A 294 -6.95 2.22 -27.50
N LYS A 295 -6.00 2.30 -28.44
CA LYS A 295 -5.80 1.26 -29.47
C LYS A 295 -5.16 0.00 -28.90
N THR A 296 -4.49 0.13 -27.77
CA THR A 296 -3.86 -0.98 -27.06
C THR A 296 -4.80 -1.45 -25.96
N ARG A 297 -4.99 -2.76 -25.90
CA ARG A 297 -5.80 -3.35 -24.86
C ARG A 297 -5.00 -3.45 -23.55
N PHE A 298 -5.27 -2.55 -22.62
CA PHE A 298 -4.77 -2.60 -21.27
C PHE A 298 -5.74 -3.33 -20.33
N LEU A 299 -5.20 -4.08 -19.39
CA LEU A 299 -5.91 -4.63 -18.25
C LEU A 299 -5.07 -4.37 -17.00
N CYS A 300 -5.26 -3.19 -16.41
CA CYS A 300 -4.51 -2.76 -15.22
C CYS A 300 -5.31 -3.08 -13.97
N MET A 301 -4.69 -3.82 -13.07
CA MET A 301 -5.29 -4.13 -11.77
C MET A 301 -5.21 -2.91 -10.85
N PHE A 302 -6.30 -2.64 -10.14
CA PHE A 302 -6.35 -1.60 -9.12
C PHE A 302 -7.23 -2.05 -7.96
N MET A 303 -6.87 -1.69 -6.73
CA MET A 303 -7.73 -1.99 -5.58
C MET A 303 -9.04 -1.24 -5.68
N GLY A 304 -10.16 -1.97 -5.56
CA GLY A 304 -11.49 -1.41 -5.58
C GLY A 304 -11.74 -0.47 -4.39
N THR A 305 -12.54 0.56 -4.62
CA THR A 305 -12.97 1.48 -3.56
C THR A 305 -14.29 1.02 -2.96
N THR A 306 -14.39 1.03 -1.63
CA THR A 306 -15.64 0.77 -0.94
C THR A 306 -16.49 2.04 -0.94
N LYS A 307 -17.70 1.97 -1.50
CA LYS A 307 -18.65 3.09 -1.43
C LYS A 307 -19.36 3.07 -0.08
N SER A 308 -19.14 4.10 0.72
CA SER A 308 -19.77 4.28 2.04
C SER A 308 -20.00 5.76 2.32
N SER A 309 -20.88 6.09 3.25
CA SER A 309 -21.08 7.49 3.66
C SER A 309 -19.81 8.13 4.22
N ARG A 310 -18.91 7.33 4.80
CA ARG A 310 -17.60 7.80 5.28
C ARG A 310 -16.68 8.13 4.11
N PHE A 311 -16.64 7.28 3.09
CA PHE A 311 -15.92 7.58 1.85
C PHE A 311 -16.44 8.85 1.19
N ASP A 312 -17.77 8.98 1.05
CA ASP A 312 -18.39 10.15 0.39
C ASP A 312 -18.06 11.45 1.13
N ALA A 313 -18.08 11.45 2.47
CA ALA A 313 -17.72 12.60 3.29
C ALA A 313 -16.24 12.97 3.12
N LEU A 314 -15.34 11.98 3.21
CA LEU A 314 -13.91 12.19 2.99
C LEU A 314 -13.63 12.71 1.58
N ALA A 315 -14.24 12.13 0.55
CA ALA A 315 -14.02 12.54 -0.84
C ALA A 315 -14.45 13.98 -1.09
N ALA A 316 -15.58 14.42 -0.51
CA ALA A 316 -16.07 15.81 -0.62
C ALA A 316 -15.12 16.81 0.06
N GLU A 317 -14.65 16.48 1.27
CA GLU A 317 -13.72 17.34 2.01
C GLU A 317 -12.34 17.36 1.33
N TYR A 318 -11.84 16.22 0.90
CA TYR A 318 -10.60 16.11 0.16
C TYR A 318 -10.62 16.92 -1.15
N LEU A 319 -11.70 16.82 -1.94
CA LEU A 319 -11.87 17.61 -3.17
C LEU A 319 -11.70 19.10 -2.91
N THR A 320 -12.24 19.57 -1.78
CA THR A 320 -12.15 20.98 -1.36
C THR A 320 -10.70 21.36 -0.99
N ARG A 321 -10.03 20.53 -0.18
CA ARG A 321 -8.68 20.83 0.35
C ARG A 321 -7.56 20.57 -0.65
N SER A 322 -7.76 19.66 -1.60
CA SER A 322 -6.77 19.33 -2.64
C SER A 322 -6.79 20.24 -3.86
N GLY A 323 -7.67 21.27 -3.87
CA GLY A 323 -7.81 22.17 -5.02
C GLY A 323 -8.56 21.54 -6.20
N GLY A 324 -9.52 20.66 -5.93
CA GLY A 324 -10.39 20.04 -6.93
C GLY A 324 -9.92 18.69 -7.46
N ARG A 325 -8.95 18.05 -6.80
CA ARG A 325 -8.51 16.68 -7.17
C ARG A 325 -9.44 15.64 -6.58
N GLU A 326 -9.73 14.59 -7.35
CA GLU A 326 -10.44 13.41 -6.83
C GLU A 326 -9.52 12.59 -5.93
N ILE A 327 -10.11 12.00 -4.88
CA ILE A 327 -9.36 11.13 -3.96
C ILE A 327 -9.16 9.76 -4.59
N THR A 328 -7.94 9.22 -4.49
CA THR A 328 -7.62 7.86 -4.94
C THR A 328 -7.47 6.91 -3.76
N THR A 329 -7.48 5.60 -4.02
CA THR A 329 -7.46 4.53 -3.01
C THR A 329 -6.34 4.72 -1.99
N TYR A 330 -5.11 5.03 -2.40
CA TYR A 330 -3.98 5.21 -1.48
C TYR A 330 -4.15 6.42 -0.53
N ARG A 331 -4.83 7.49 -0.97
CA ARG A 331 -5.14 8.66 -0.11
C ARG A 331 -6.24 8.32 0.89
N VAL A 332 -7.17 7.44 0.50
CA VAL A 332 -8.16 6.87 1.44
C VAL A 332 -7.46 5.98 2.48
N HIS A 333 -6.48 5.18 2.07
CA HIS A 333 -5.66 4.40 3.00
C HIS A 333 -4.89 5.30 3.96
N ALA A 334 -4.25 6.36 3.47
CA ALA A 334 -3.53 7.33 4.31
C ALA A 334 -4.44 7.94 5.40
N TYR A 335 -5.69 8.30 5.06
CA TYR A 335 -6.68 8.75 6.03
C TYR A 335 -7.02 7.66 7.06
N ASP A 336 -7.31 6.44 6.62
CA ASP A 336 -7.73 5.37 7.52
C ASP A 336 -6.61 4.89 8.44
N ILE A 337 -5.35 4.81 7.95
CA ILE A 337 -4.22 4.43 8.82
C ILE A 337 -3.98 5.42 9.94
N MET A 338 -4.16 6.73 9.71
CA MET A 338 -4.04 7.72 10.77
C MET A 338 -5.11 7.52 11.84
N TRP A 339 -6.35 7.24 11.44
CA TRP A 339 -7.40 6.87 12.37
C TRP A 339 -7.08 5.61 13.17
N ILE A 340 -6.60 4.54 12.50
CA ILE A 340 -6.28 3.26 13.14
C ILE A 340 -5.11 3.43 14.12
N LEU A 341 -4.03 4.12 13.72
CA LEU A 341 -2.88 4.38 14.59
C LEU A 341 -3.27 5.15 15.85
N CYS A 342 -4.03 6.24 15.70
CA CYS A 342 -4.49 7.01 16.86
C CYS A 342 -5.41 6.18 17.75
N LYS A 343 -6.34 5.41 17.19
CA LYS A 343 -7.19 4.50 17.97
C LYS A 343 -6.37 3.42 18.68
N ALA A 344 -5.33 2.87 18.04
CA ALA A 344 -4.45 1.88 18.64
C ALA A 344 -3.66 2.48 19.82
N VAL A 345 -3.22 3.73 19.72
CA VAL A 345 -2.60 4.46 20.86
C VAL A 345 -3.59 4.65 22.00
N LEU A 346 -4.85 5.01 21.69
CA LEU A 346 -5.91 5.15 22.72
C LEU A 346 -6.24 3.82 23.39
N GLU A 347 -6.34 2.74 22.61
CA GLU A 347 -6.60 1.38 23.12
C GLU A 347 -5.44 0.85 23.97
N ALA A 348 -4.20 1.12 23.56
CA ALA A 348 -2.99 0.78 24.30
C ALA A 348 -2.93 1.49 25.68
N GLY A 349 -3.56 2.66 25.81
CA GLY A 349 -3.54 3.48 27.03
C GLY A 349 -2.17 4.06 27.36
N VAL A 350 -1.14 3.78 26.54
CA VAL A 350 0.23 4.27 26.68
C VAL A 350 0.81 4.59 25.32
N TYR A 351 1.74 5.54 25.27
CA TYR A 351 2.47 5.85 24.03
C TYR A 351 3.78 5.05 23.96
N ASP A 352 3.65 3.75 23.67
CA ASP A 352 4.73 2.77 23.55
C ASP A 352 4.51 1.91 22.31
N GLY A 353 5.46 1.90 21.37
CA GLY A 353 5.27 1.23 20.08
C GLY A 353 5.12 -0.29 20.19
N ALA A 354 5.74 -0.93 21.19
CA ALA A 354 5.57 -2.37 21.38
C ALA A 354 4.13 -2.70 21.87
N VAL A 355 3.57 -1.89 22.76
CA VAL A 355 2.18 -2.08 23.23
C VAL A 355 1.19 -1.75 22.11
N VAL A 356 1.44 -0.69 21.34
CA VAL A 356 0.60 -0.34 20.19
C VAL A 356 0.60 -1.44 19.13
N LYS A 357 1.76 -2.04 18.82
CA LYS A 357 1.88 -3.17 17.90
C LYS A 357 0.92 -4.31 18.28
N GLU A 358 0.86 -4.67 19.55
CA GLU A 358 0.04 -5.80 20.04
C GLU A 358 -1.48 -5.55 19.89
N VAL A 359 -1.94 -4.30 20.06
CA VAL A 359 -3.37 -3.98 19.99
C VAL A 359 -3.84 -3.58 18.59
N LEU A 360 -2.92 -3.15 17.71
CA LEU A 360 -3.23 -2.62 16.39
C LEU A 360 -4.04 -3.59 15.52
N PRO A 361 -3.73 -4.91 15.42
CA PRO A 361 -4.53 -5.84 14.63
C PRO A 361 -5.99 -5.92 15.10
N THR A 362 -6.23 -5.90 16.41
CA THR A 362 -7.58 -5.91 16.98
C THR A 362 -8.33 -4.62 16.66
N VAL A 363 -7.66 -3.48 16.74
CA VAL A 363 -8.24 -2.18 16.38
C VAL A 363 -8.59 -2.14 14.90
N ALA A 364 -7.69 -2.63 14.05
CA ALA A 364 -7.90 -2.70 12.61
C ALA A 364 -9.07 -3.64 12.24
N GLU A 365 -9.20 -4.81 12.90
CA GLU A 365 -10.31 -5.73 12.67
C GLU A 365 -11.68 -5.12 13.02
N GLN A 366 -11.73 -4.22 14.00
CA GLN A 366 -12.95 -3.55 14.44
C GLN A 366 -13.24 -2.22 13.73
N TYR A 367 -12.33 -1.80 12.84
CA TYR A 367 -12.46 -0.52 12.16
C TYR A 367 -13.02 -0.70 10.75
N PHE A 368 -14.19 -0.08 10.50
CA PHE A 368 -14.74 0.10 9.16
C PHE A 368 -14.44 1.53 8.71
N GLY A 369 -13.41 1.66 7.88
CA GLY A 369 -12.90 2.93 7.39
C GLY A 369 -13.60 3.46 6.14
N ALA A 370 -13.03 4.49 5.57
CA ALA A 370 -13.42 4.98 4.25
C ALA A 370 -13.04 3.98 3.15
N CYS A 371 -11.98 3.17 3.34
CA CYS A 371 -11.62 2.07 2.45
C CYS A 371 -12.37 0.75 2.73
N GLY A 372 -13.32 0.72 3.67
CA GLY A 372 -14.04 -0.48 4.10
C GLY A 372 -13.40 -1.17 5.31
N TRP A 373 -13.54 -2.50 5.40
CA TRP A 373 -12.93 -3.28 6.46
C TRP A 373 -11.41 -3.32 6.34
N THR A 374 -10.73 -3.20 7.48
CA THR A 374 -9.27 -3.04 7.58
C THR A 374 -8.60 -4.17 8.35
N LYS A 375 -9.25 -5.34 8.43
CA LYS A 375 -8.69 -6.52 9.06
C LYS A 375 -7.33 -6.85 8.48
N LEU A 376 -6.36 -7.17 9.36
CA LEU A 376 -5.00 -7.57 9.00
C LEU A 376 -4.84 -9.09 9.11
N ASN A 377 -3.93 -9.63 8.32
CA ASN A 377 -3.48 -11.02 8.36
C ASN A 377 -2.31 -11.22 9.35
N GLU A 378 -1.74 -12.42 9.38
CA GLU A 378 -0.60 -12.78 10.24
C GLU A 378 0.70 -12.02 9.95
N TYR A 379 0.80 -11.37 8.79
CA TYR A 379 1.96 -10.54 8.41
C TYR A 379 1.76 -9.05 8.71
N GLY A 380 0.61 -8.67 9.28
CA GLY A 380 0.26 -7.27 9.49
C GLY A 380 -0.23 -6.55 8.22
N ASP A 381 -0.58 -7.29 7.17
CA ASP A 381 -1.10 -6.78 5.91
C ASP A 381 -2.62 -6.90 5.87
N ARG A 382 -3.28 -6.05 5.08
CA ARG A 382 -4.73 -6.17 4.88
C ARG A 382 -5.07 -7.56 4.34
N ALA A 383 -5.99 -8.24 5.04
CA ALA A 383 -6.31 -9.63 4.74
C ALA A 383 -7.07 -9.82 3.42
N GLU A 384 -7.92 -8.85 3.05
CA GLU A 384 -8.82 -8.97 1.91
C GLU A 384 -9.09 -7.61 1.27
N SER A 385 -9.16 -7.56 -0.05
CA SER A 385 -9.69 -6.44 -0.83
C SER A 385 -10.19 -6.94 -2.17
N ASN A 386 -11.22 -6.29 -2.70
CA ASN A 386 -11.65 -6.52 -4.07
C ASN A 386 -10.75 -5.74 -5.03
N TYR A 387 -10.63 -6.25 -6.24
CA TYR A 387 -9.89 -5.59 -7.31
C TYR A 387 -10.80 -5.22 -8.47
N GLU A 388 -10.41 -4.18 -9.18
CA GLU A 388 -10.97 -3.74 -10.45
C GLU A 388 -9.90 -3.86 -11.53
N LEU A 389 -10.25 -4.40 -12.68
CA LEU A 389 -9.41 -4.35 -13.87
C LEU A 389 -9.86 -3.17 -14.72
N TRP A 390 -8.94 -2.27 -14.98
CA TRP A 390 -9.18 -1.04 -15.73
C TRP A 390 -8.58 -1.13 -17.12
N THR A 391 -9.31 -0.62 -18.11
CA THR A 391 -8.89 -0.50 -19.52
C THR A 391 -9.11 0.92 -20.02
N ILE A 392 -8.52 1.27 -21.16
CA ILE A 392 -8.73 2.57 -21.82
C ILE A 392 -9.67 2.36 -22.98
N GLU A 393 -10.82 3.06 -22.98
CA GLU A 393 -11.80 3.03 -24.03
C GLU A 393 -12.18 4.45 -24.44
N LEU A 394 -12.77 4.60 -25.64
CA LEU A 394 -13.32 5.89 -26.05
C LEU A 394 -14.69 6.11 -25.38
N ASN A 395 -14.82 7.23 -24.67
CA ASN A 395 -16.10 7.64 -24.10
C ASN A 395 -17.09 8.13 -25.20
N ALA A 396 -18.30 8.49 -24.80
CA ALA A 396 -19.35 8.94 -25.71
C ALA A 396 -18.99 10.19 -26.55
N THR A 397 -17.98 10.95 -26.16
CA THR A 397 -17.48 12.12 -26.89
C THR A 397 -16.30 11.78 -27.80
N GLY A 398 -15.84 10.53 -27.81
CA GLY A 398 -14.67 10.09 -28.57
C GLY A 398 -13.33 10.43 -27.91
N TYR A 399 -13.31 10.70 -26.60
CA TYR A 399 -12.09 10.93 -25.83
C TYR A 399 -11.70 9.66 -25.07
N PRO A 400 -10.39 9.28 -25.02
CA PRO A 400 -9.93 8.15 -24.25
C PRO A 400 -10.20 8.34 -22.75
N GLU A 401 -10.68 7.30 -22.08
CA GLU A 401 -11.02 7.34 -20.66
C GLU A 401 -10.74 5.97 -20.02
N TRP A 402 -10.28 5.96 -18.79
CA TRP A 402 -10.17 4.74 -18.01
C TRP A 402 -11.56 4.23 -17.59
N MET A 403 -11.83 2.97 -17.89
CA MET A 403 -13.09 2.30 -17.58
C MET A 403 -12.84 0.96 -16.91
N ILE A 404 -13.76 0.54 -16.05
CA ILE A 404 -13.70 -0.78 -15.41
C ILE A 404 -14.09 -1.84 -16.43
N ALA A 405 -13.15 -2.74 -16.75
CA ALA A 405 -13.36 -3.88 -17.64
C ALA A 405 -13.91 -5.10 -16.89
N ALA A 406 -13.44 -5.33 -15.66
CA ALA A 406 -13.85 -6.45 -14.81
C ALA A 406 -13.66 -6.11 -13.34
N THR A 407 -14.26 -6.94 -12.47
CA THR A 407 -13.97 -6.95 -11.02
C THR A 407 -13.55 -8.35 -10.59
N PHE A 408 -12.67 -8.41 -9.61
CA PHE A 408 -12.26 -9.64 -8.93
C PHE A 408 -12.64 -9.56 -7.45
N ASP A 409 -13.34 -10.58 -7.00
CA ASP A 409 -13.72 -10.77 -5.59
C ASP A 409 -12.72 -11.72 -4.93
N SER A 410 -11.88 -11.20 -4.04
CA SER A 410 -10.80 -11.99 -3.42
C SER A 410 -11.32 -13.09 -2.49
N ALA A 411 -12.51 -12.94 -1.90
CA ALA A 411 -13.08 -13.94 -1.01
C ALA A 411 -13.59 -15.18 -1.75
N SER A 412 -14.11 -15.01 -2.98
CA SER A 412 -14.64 -16.11 -3.80
C SER A 412 -13.69 -16.55 -4.93
N GLY A 413 -12.67 -15.76 -5.26
CA GLY A 413 -11.82 -15.94 -6.44
C GLY A 413 -12.54 -15.70 -7.77
N ALA A 414 -13.70 -15.01 -7.75
CA ALA A 414 -14.53 -14.82 -8.93
C ALA A 414 -14.13 -13.57 -9.72
N LEU A 415 -13.88 -13.75 -11.02
CA LEU A 415 -13.68 -12.67 -11.99
C LEU A 415 -15.01 -12.41 -12.73
N SER A 416 -15.45 -11.15 -12.77
CA SER A 416 -16.71 -10.72 -13.41
C SER A 416 -16.43 -9.64 -14.44
N TRP A 417 -16.65 -9.94 -15.73
CA TRP A 417 -16.40 -9.02 -16.84
C TRP A 417 -17.61 -8.13 -17.14
N PHE A 418 -17.35 -6.86 -17.39
CA PHE A 418 -18.35 -5.86 -17.85
C PHE A 418 -18.14 -5.47 -19.31
N LEU A 419 -16.91 -5.55 -19.80
CA LEU A 419 -16.53 -5.31 -21.18
C LEU A 419 -16.12 -6.63 -21.86
N PRO A 420 -16.29 -6.76 -23.20
CA PRO A 420 -15.87 -7.96 -23.91
C PRO A 420 -14.38 -8.25 -23.72
N ILE A 421 -14.03 -9.52 -23.56
CA ILE A 421 -12.63 -9.95 -23.43
C ILE A 421 -11.84 -9.79 -24.76
N GLY A 422 -12.47 -9.35 -25.84
CA GLY A 422 -11.83 -9.02 -27.11
C GLY A 422 -12.29 -9.75 -28.29
#